data_a66c925ee81304fea25103962c0acc61
#
_entry.id   a66c925ee81304fea25103962c0acc61
#
_cell.length_a   1.000
_cell.length_b   1.000
_cell.length_c   1.000
_cell.angle_alpha   90.00
_cell.angle_beta   90.00
_cell.angle_gamma   90.00
#
_symmetry.space_group_name_H-M   'P 1'
#
loop_
_entity.id
_entity.type
_entity.pdbx_description
1 polymer ?
#
loop_
_entity_poly.entity_id
_entity_poly.type
_entity_poly.pdbx_seq_one_letter_code
_entity_poly.pdbx_strand_id
1 'polypeptide(L)'
;KDLLYASPSMATTLDIWELHYLLSKLKVKEIMTKEVITVREDDSIVKAALEMAENKVGALPVLNEAGNLVGIITETDIFKIFIEMMGTRRNGVRYTFETEDRPGLIKDLSKIVYDSGGSIISFVTIPIENGRYMISFKAKNLDIDKFESSVSKMEELKLVGKYEE
;
A
#
# COMPACT_ATOMS: atom_id res chain seq x y z
N LYS A 1 17.15 5.50 12.38
CA LYS A 1 18.08 6.59 11.97
C LYS A 1 18.66 7.27 13.22
N ASP A 2 17.85 7.71 14.15
CA ASP A 2 18.25 8.56 15.28
C ASP A 2 19.31 7.90 16.18
N LEU A 3 19.18 6.59 16.43
CA LEU A 3 20.18 5.81 17.15
C LEU A 3 21.54 5.73 16.42
N LEU A 4 21.53 5.63 15.09
CA LEU A 4 22.75 5.60 14.28
C LEU A 4 23.47 6.97 14.31
N TYR A 5 22.72 8.07 14.27
CA TYR A 5 23.28 9.42 14.36
C TYR A 5 23.78 9.76 15.79
N ALA A 6 23.18 9.15 16.80
CA ALA A 6 23.61 9.28 18.18
C ALA A 6 24.85 8.44 18.50
N SER A 7 25.22 7.49 17.62
CA SER A 7 26.43 6.68 17.79
C SER A 7 27.65 7.46 17.32
N PRO A 8 28.76 7.46 18.06
CA PRO A 8 30.01 8.09 17.65
C PRO A 8 30.50 7.53 16.32
N SER A 9 31.10 8.37 15.50
CA SER A 9 31.71 7.92 14.23
C SER A 9 32.91 6.99 14.51
N MET A 10 33.24 6.15 13.52
CA MET A 10 34.46 5.31 13.58
C MET A 10 35.76 6.13 13.69
N ALA A 11 35.71 7.45 13.52
CA ALA A 11 36.83 8.37 13.68
C ALA A 11 36.96 8.94 15.11
N THR A 12 36.19 8.44 16.09
CA THR A 12 36.32 8.89 17.48
C THR A 12 37.64 8.42 18.07
N THR A 13 38.30 9.28 18.84
CA THR A 13 39.51 8.96 19.61
C THR A 13 39.21 8.39 20.99
N LEU A 14 37.93 8.17 21.32
CA LEU A 14 37.51 7.63 22.60
C LEU A 14 37.85 6.14 22.70
N ASP A 15 38.30 5.72 23.90
CA ASP A 15 38.45 4.30 24.23
C ASP A 15 37.06 3.64 24.27
N ILE A 16 37.04 2.31 24.03
CA ILE A 16 35.81 1.48 24.03
C ILE A 16 35.03 1.62 25.35
N TRP A 17 35.72 1.73 26.47
CA TRP A 17 35.09 1.88 27.78
C TRP A 17 34.45 3.24 27.98
N GLU A 18 35.09 4.32 27.53
CA GLU A 18 34.54 5.67 27.54
C GLU A 18 33.33 5.78 26.64
N LEU A 19 33.39 5.16 25.47
CA LEU A 19 32.27 5.08 24.52
C LEU A 19 31.05 4.40 25.15
N HIS A 20 31.24 3.22 25.74
CA HIS A 20 30.18 2.49 26.42
C HIS A 20 29.60 3.28 27.60
N TYR A 21 30.42 3.97 28.35
CA TYR A 21 29.99 4.82 29.45
C TYR A 21 29.11 5.97 28.96
N LEU A 22 29.53 6.68 27.91
CA LEU A 22 28.73 7.78 27.32
C LEU A 22 27.41 7.28 26.73
N LEU A 23 27.43 6.17 25.99
CA LEU A 23 26.20 5.56 25.45
C LEU A 23 25.26 5.12 26.56
N SER A 24 25.76 4.61 27.68
CA SER A 24 24.93 4.20 28.82
C SER A 24 24.20 5.37 29.51
N LYS A 25 24.70 6.58 29.36
CA LYS A 25 24.11 7.83 29.90
C LYS A 25 23.09 8.46 28.97
N LEU A 26 23.12 8.11 27.68
CA LEU A 26 22.23 8.68 26.66
C LEU A 26 20.79 8.26 26.95
N LYS A 27 19.91 9.24 27.07
CA LYS A 27 18.48 9.00 27.32
C LYS A 27 17.71 9.11 25.99
N VAL A 28 16.69 8.27 25.82
CA VAL A 28 15.82 8.30 24.63
C VAL A 28 15.30 9.71 24.34
N LYS A 29 14.93 10.47 25.36
CA LYS A 29 14.43 11.86 25.22
C LYS A 29 15.42 12.83 24.57
N GLU A 30 16.71 12.50 24.55
CA GLU A 30 17.76 13.35 23.96
C GLU A 30 17.90 13.14 22.46
N ILE A 31 17.51 11.95 21.99
CA ILE A 31 17.65 11.53 20.59
C ILE A 31 16.30 11.34 19.87
N MET A 32 15.17 11.31 20.59
CA MET A 32 13.86 11.16 19.98
C MET A 32 13.45 12.38 19.17
N THR A 33 12.69 12.17 18.12
CA THR A 33 11.99 13.22 17.37
C THR A 33 11.05 13.99 18.32
N LYS A 34 11.15 15.30 18.34
CA LYS A 34 10.34 16.16 19.22
C LYS A 34 9.02 16.58 18.57
N GLU A 35 9.07 16.89 17.28
CA GLU A 35 7.89 17.21 16.47
C GLU A 35 7.43 15.95 15.77
N VAL A 36 6.50 15.22 16.43
CA VAL A 36 6.02 13.93 15.96
C VAL A 36 4.79 14.14 15.09
N ILE A 37 4.83 13.60 13.87
CA ILE A 37 3.69 13.57 12.98
C ILE A 37 2.71 12.53 13.50
N THR A 38 1.45 12.91 13.64
CA THR A 38 0.40 12.06 14.20
C THR A 38 -0.82 12.02 13.29
N VAL A 39 -1.66 11.02 13.46
CA VAL A 39 -3.00 10.94 12.86
C VAL A 39 -4.05 10.78 13.92
N ARG A 40 -5.29 11.05 13.59
CA ARG A 40 -6.44 10.88 14.48
C ARG A 40 -7.04 9.49 14.32
N GLU A 41 -7.73 9.00 15.34
CA GLU A 41 -8.40 7.70 15.29
C GLU A 41 -9.54 7.62 14.25
N ASP A 42 -10.09 8.77 13.86
CA ASP A 42 -11.12 8.92 12.81
C ASP A 42 -10.55 9.22 11.42
N ASP A 43 -9.23 9.37 11.27
CA ASP A 43 -8.59 9.55 9.97
C ASP A 43 -8.63 8.25 9.14
N SER A 44 -8.75 8.41 7.82
CA SER A 44 -8.71 7.26 6.91
C SER A 44 -7.30 6.65 6.86
N ILE A 45 -7.25 5.34 6.58
CA ILE A 45 -5.99 4.64 6.36
C ILE A 45 -5.20 5.21 5.19
N VAL A 46 -5.89 5.76 4.18
CA VAL A 46 -5.28 6.43 3.02
C VAL A 46 -4.53 7.68 3.45
N LYS A 47 -5.11 8.46 4.37
CA LYS A 47 -4.43 9.64 4.95
C LYS A 47 -3.19 9.22 5.73
N ALA A 48 -3.28 8.17 6.57
CA ALA A 48 -2.13 7.67 7.30
C ALA A 48 -1.00 7.21 6.35
N ALA A 49 -1.34 6.50 5.27
CA ALA A 49 -0.38 6.07 4.26
C ALA A 49 0.29 7.26 3.55
N LEU A 50 -0.48 8.30 3.22
CA LEU A 50 0.02 9.52 2.59
C LEU A 50 1.00 10.25 3.51
N GLU A 51 0.62 10.46 4.78
CA GLU A 51 1.50 11.09 5.79
C GLU A 51 2.82 10.33 5.97
N MET A 52 2.77 8.98 6.00
CA MET A 52 3.99 8.16 6.07
C MET A 52 4.88 8.36 4.86
N ALA A 53 4.31 8.35 3.65
CA ALA A 53 5.04 8.47 2.40
C ALA A 53 5.68 9.85 2.22
N GLU A 54 4.93 10.94 2.45
CA GLU A 54 5.40 12.31 2.27
C GLU A 54 6.47 12.68 3.30
N ASN A 55 6.30 12.23 4.54
CA ASN A 55 7.23 12.56 5.63
C ASN A 55 8.32 11.50 5.83
N LYS A 56 8.32 10.41 5.04
CA LYS A 56 9.30 9.31 5.10
C LYS A 56 9.44 8.70 6.49
N VAL A 57 8.30 8.49 7.16
CA VAL A 57 8.21 7.85 8.47
C VAL A 57 7.47 6.53 8.37
N GLY A 58 7.94 5.49 9.06
CA GLY A 58 7.39 4.14 9.00
C GLY A 58 6.30 3.87 10.03
N ALA A 59 5.95 4.83 10.89
CA ALA A 59 4.91 4.71 11.90
C ALA A 59 4.40 6.08 12.31
N LEU A 60 3.11 6.14 12.68
CA LEU A 60 2.44 7.34 13.20
C LEU A 60 1.70 7.00 14.48
N PRO A 61 1.91 7.76 15.58
CA PRO A 61 1.03 7.72 16.73
C PRO A 61 -0.39 8.13 16.35
N VAL A 62 -1.37 7.45 16.92
CA VAL A 62 -2.80 7.73 16.73
C VAL A 62 -3.35 8.42 17.95
N LEU A 63 -3.97 9.58 17.75
CA LEU A 63 -4.54 10.39 18.82
C LEU A 63 -6.06 10.38 18.75
N ASN A 64 -6.73 10.40 19.90
CA ASN A 64 -8.17 10.63 19.99
C ASN A 64 -8.51 12.14 19.92
N GLU A 65 -9.80 12.48 19.97
CA GLU A 65 -10.28 13.86 19.94
C GLU A 65 -9.71 14.73 21.08
N ALA A 66 -9.45 14.14 22.24
CA ALA A 66 -8.86 14.83 23.38
C ALA A 66 -7.33 15.01 23.28
N GLY A 67 -6.70 14.56 22.18
CA GLY A 67 -5.25 14.60 21.96
C GLY A 67 -4.46 13.55 22.74
N ASN A 68 -5.11 12.54 23.31
CA ASN A 68 -4.43 11.45 24.00
C ASN A 68 -3.99 10.38 23.00
N LEU A 69 -2.82 9.79 23.24
CA LEU A 69 -2.31 8.66 22.47
C LEU A 69 -3.20 7.42 22.72
N VAL A 70 -3.80 6.87 21.66
CA VAL A 70 -4.68 5.69 21.70
C VAL A 70 -4.12 4.51 20.93
N GLY A 71 -3.12 4.72 20.08
CA GLY A 71 -2.51 3.63 19.30
C GLY A 71 -1.33 4.10 18.46
N ILE A 72 -0.87 3.17 17.64
CA ILE A 72 0.16 3.40 16.62
C ILE A 72 -0.25 2.66 15.36
N ILE A 73 -0.07 3.29 14.21
CA ILE A 73 -0.21 2.66 12.89
C ILE A 73 1.15 2.63 12.21
N THR A 74 1.46 1.52 11.53
CA THR A 74 2.76 1.29 10.89
C THR A 74 2.61 1.00 9.40
N GLU A 75 3.71 1.13 8.63
CA GLU A 75 3.77 0.69 7.23
C GLU A 75 3.33 -0.77 7.06
N THR A 76 3.69 -1.64 8.02
CA THR A 76 3.25 -3.04 8.00
C THR A 76 1.73 -3.18 8.06
N ASP A 77 1.04 -2.32 8.80
CA ASP A 77 -0.42 -2.34 8.88
C ASP A 77 -1.03 -1.84 7.57
N ILE A 78 -0.45 -0.81 6.95
CA ILE A 78 -0.82 -0.36 5.59
C ILE A 78 -0.67 -1.50 4.58
N PHE A 79 0.47 -2.22 4.58
CA PHE A 79 0.70 -3.35 3.67
C PHE A 79 -0.29 -4.51 3.89
N LYS A 80 -0.63 -4.83 5.15
CA LYS A 80 -1.64 -5.87 5.43
C LYS A 80 -3.00 -5.51 4.82
N ILE A 81 -3.43 -4.27 4.98
CA ILE A 81 -4.69 -3.80 4.41
C ILE A 81 -4.63 -3.79 2.89
N PHE A 82 -3.53 -3.34 2.29
CA PHE A 82 -3.33 -3.41 0.85
C PHE A 82 -3.48 -4.85 0.31
N ILE A 83 -2.84 -5.84 0.96
CA ILE A 83 -2.94 -7.26 0.60
C ILE A 83 -4.40 -7.74 0.66
N GLU A 84 -5.15 -7.35 1.71
CA GLU A 84 -6.57 -7.70 1.84
C GLU A 84 -7.44 -7.03 0.76
N MET A 85 -7.21 -5.74 0.49
CA MET A 85 -7.93 -5.01 -0.57
C MET A 85 -7.69 -5.61 -1.96
N MET A 86 -6.47 -6.08 -2.23
CA MET A 86 -6.12 -6.75 -3.48
C MET A 86 -6.68 -8.19 -3.57
N GLY A 87 -7.22 -8.73 -2.48
CA GLY A 87 -7.79 -10.07 -2.44
C GLY A 87 -6.76 -11.18 -2.65
N THR A 88 -5.49 -10.95 -2.31
CA THR A 88 -4.38 -11.87 -2.56
C THR A 88 -4.57 -13.22 -1.84
N ARG A 89 -5.27 -13.24 -0.69
CA ARG A 89 -5.54 -14.46 0.08
C ARG A 89 -6.78 -15.22 -0.36
N ARG A 90 -7.46 -14.78 -1.40
CA ARG A 90 -8.69 -15.40 -1.92
C ARG A 90 -8.39 -16.06 -3.26
N ASN A 91 -8.80 -17.30 -3.46
CA ASN A 91 -8.62 -17.99 -4.73
C ASN A 91 -9.36 -17.28 -5.87
N GLY A 92 -8.72 -17.18 -7.03
CA GLY A 92 -9.29 -16.56 -8.21
C GLY A 92 -8.26 -16.28 -9.29
N VAL A 93 -8.69 -15.69 -10.38
CA VAL A 93 -7.84 -15.29 -11.49
C VAL A 93 -7.73 -13.76 -11.51
N ARG A 94 -6.52 -13.26 -11.58
CA ARG A 94 -6.23 -11.85 -11.78
C ARG A 94 -5.93 -11.56 -13.23
N TYR A 95 -6.62 -10.58 -13.77
CA TYR A 95 -6.35 -10.01 -15.08
C TYR A 95 -5.85 -8.58 -14.95
N THR A 96 -4.88 -8.21 -15.77
CA THR A 96 -4.40 -6.85 -15.90
C THR A 96 -4.41 -6.45 -17.37
N PHE A 97 -5.08 -5.35 -17.66
CA PHE A 97 -5.20 -4.76 -19.01
C PHE A 97 -4.63 -3.36 -19.03
N GLU A 98 -4.03 -2.98 -20.13
CA GLU A 98 -3.70 -1.61 -20.50
C GLU A 98 -4.78 -1.09 -21.45
N THR A 99 -5.26 0.14 -21.22
CA THR A 99 -6.37 0.72 -21.99
C THR A 99 -6.32 2.24 -21.96
N GLU A 100 -7.09 2.87 -22.86
CA GLU A 100 -7.44 4.28 -22.73
C GLU A 100 -8.63 4.43 -21.77
N ASP A 101 -8.69 5.57 -21.05
CA ASP A 101 -9.85 5.85 -20.18
C ASP A 101 -11.06 6.20 -21.02
N ARG A 102 -12.18 5.56 -20.73
CA ARG A 102 -13.48 5.94 -21.29
C ARG A 102 -14.62 5.73 -20.29
N PRO A 103 -15.64 6.57 -20.34
CA PRO A 103 -16.84 6.36 -19.53
C PRO A 103 -17.46 4.97 -19.78
N GLY A 104 -17.81 4.27 -18.70
CA GLY A 104 -18.48 2.98 -18.78
C GLY A 104 -17.58 1.76 -18.91
N LEU A 105 -16.27 1.90 -19.07
CA LEU A 105 -15.34 0.78 -19.22
C LEU A 105 -15.42 -0.23 -18.06
N ILE A 106 -15.45 0.27 -16.82
CA ILE A 106 -15.59 -0.59 -15.62
C ILE A 106 -16.92 -1.35 -15.64
N LYS A 107 -17.99 -0.68 -16.05
CA LYS A 107 -19.32 -1.31 -16.20
C LYS A 107 -19.27 -2.45 -17.22
N ASP A 108 -18.65 -2.22 -18.38
CA ASP A 108 -18.58 -3.21 -19.44
C ASP A 108 -17.75 -4.42 -19.00
N LEU A 109 -16.58 -4.21 -18.41
CA LEU A 109 -15.75 -5.27 -17.83
C LEU A 109 -16.48 -6.05 -16.73
N SER A 110 -17.13 -5.35 -15.80
CA SER A 110 -17.87 -6.02 -14.71
C SER A 110 -19.05 -6.82 -15.23
N LYS A 111 -19.70 -6.34 -16.31
CA LYS A 111 -20.75 -7.10 -16.99
C LYS A 111 -20.22 -8.38 -17.63
N ILE A 112 -19.08 -8.33 -18.32
CA ILE A 112 -18.45 -9.52 -18.91
C ILE A 112 -18.09 -10.54 -17.82
N VAL A 113 -17.51 -10.09 -16.70
CA VAL A 113 -17.22 -10.96 -15.55
C VAL A 113 -18.52 -11.63 -15.04
N TYR A 114 -19.57 -10.85 -14.85
CA TYR A 114 -20.87 -11.36 -14.41
C TYR A 114 -21.47 -12.37 -15.41
N ASP A 115 -21.48 -12.03 -16.69
CA ASP A 115 -22.03 -12.91 -17.75
C ASP A 115 -21.22 -14.22 -17.87
N SER A 116 -19.94 -14.20 -17.46
CA SER A 116 -19.08 -15.39 -17.38
C SER A 116 -19.15 -16.13 -16.02
N GLY A 117 -20.18 -15.83 -15.21
CA GLY A 117 -20.40 -16.49 -13.91
C GLY A 117 -19.45 -16.06 -12.80
N GLY A 118 -18.56 -15.11 -13.07
CA GLY A 118 -17.56 -14.65 -12.11
C GLY A 118 -18.08 -13.64 -11.10
N SER A 119 -17.36 -13.53 -9.99
CA SER A 119 -17.58 -12.52 -8.96
C SER A 119 -16.28 -11.76 -8.70
N ILE A 120 -16.32 -10.44 -8.81
CA ILE A 120 -15.13 -9.56 -8.61
C ILE A 120 -14.76 -9.56 -7.13
N ILE A 121 -13.48 -9.82 -6.84
CA ILE A 121 -12.88 -9.76 -5.51
C ILE A 121 -12.23 -8.42 -5.28
N SER A 122 -11.49 -7.93 -6.27
CA SER A 122 -10.82 -6.62 -6.24
C SER A 122 -10.83 -6.01 -7.63
N PHE A 123 -10.84 -4.68 -7.70
CA PHE A 123 -10.78 -3.93 -8.94
C PHE A 123 -10.00 -2.63 -8.70
N VAL A 124 -8.95 -2.40 -9.48
CA VAL A 124 -8.07 -1.24 -9.33
C VAL A 124 -7.79 -0.65 -10.69
N THR A 125 -7.82 0.68 -10.79
CA THR A 125 -7.39 1.44 -11.95
C THR A 125 -6.17 2.28 -11.57
N ILE A 126 -5.13 2.24 -12.39
CA ILE A 126 -3.87 2.94 -12.14
C ILE A 126 -3.57 3.78 -13.37
N PRO A 127 -3.50 5.12 -13.25
CA PRO A 127 -3.07 5.96 -14.36
C PRO A 127 -1.60 5.65 -14.70
N ILE A 128 -1.32 5.55 -16.01
CA ILE A 128 0.03 5.40 -16.55
C ILE A 128 0.32 6.55 -17.54
N GLU A 129 1.49 6.53 -18.15
CA GLU A 129 1.88 7.60 -19.08
C GLU A 129 0.93 7.72 -20.29
N ASN A 130 0.94 8.89 -20.93
CA ASN A 130 0.18 9.22 -22.15
C ASN A 130 -1.36 9.10 -22.02
N GLY A 131 -1.91 9.33 -20.82
CA GLY A 131 -3.36 9.30 -20.60
C GLY A 131 -3.98 7.91 -20.63
N ARG A 132 -3.15 6.86 -20.57
CA ARG A 132 -3.60 5.46 -20.49
C ARG A 132 -3.74 5.01 -19.04
N TYR A 133 -4.41 3.89 -18.87
CA TYR A 133 -4.65 3.28 -17.56
C TYR A 133 -4.30 1.80 -17.58
N MET A 134 -3.78 1.32 -16.45
CA MET A 134 -3.81 -0.10 -16.13
C MET A 134 -5.05 -0.41 -15.30
N ILE A 135 -5.82 -1.39 -15.75
CA ILE A 135 -6.94 -1.96 -15.00
C ILE A 135 -6.52 -3.35 -14.54
N SER A 136 -6.48 -3.55 -13.23
CA SER A 136 -6.24 -4.86 -12.64
C SER A 136 -7.44 -5.27 -11.80
N PHE A 137 -7.99 -6.45 -12.07
CA PHE A 137 -9.03 -7.01 -11.24
C PHE A 137 -8.79 -8.50 -10.98
N LYS A 138 -9.33 -8.96 -9.86
CA LYS A 138 -9.34 -10.37 -9.51
C LYS A 138 -10.79 -10.85 -9.41
N ALA A 139 -11.08 -11.99 -10.00
CA ALA A 139 -12.41 -12.60 -9.98
C ALA A 139 -12.32 -14.08 -9.58
N LYS A 140 -13.36 -14.58 -8.87
CA LYS A 140 -13.54 -15.99 -8.55
C LYS A 140 -14.69 -16.58 -9.36
N ASN A 141 -14.72 -17.89 -9.48
CA ASN A 141 -15.78 -18.68 -10.18
C ASN A 141 -15.96 -18.26 -11.64
N LEU A 142 -14.90 -17.74 -12.26
CA LEU A 142 -14.93 -17.23 -13.63
C LEU A 142 -14.80 -18.38 -14.64
N ASP A 143 -15.74 -18.49 -15.57
CA ASP A 143 -15.57 -19.27 -16.79
C ASP A 143 -14.53 -18.53 -17.68
N ILE A 144 -13.30 -19.03 -17.64
CA ILE A 144 -12.14 -18.40 -18.27
C ILE A 144 -12.32 -18.29 -19.78
N ASP A 145 -12.75 -19.38 -20.44
CA ASP A 145 -12.87 -19.41 -21.90
C ASP A 145 -13.94 -18.43 -22.38
N LYS A 146 -15.07 -18.38 -21.69
CA LYS A 146 -16.15 -17.45 -21.99
C LYS A 146 -15.74 -16.00 -21.75
N PHE A 147 -15.04 -15.75 -20.64
CA PHE A 147 -14.53 -14.43 -20.32
C PHE A 147 -13.54 -13.93 -21.39
N GLU A 148 -12.51 -14.72 -21.70
CA GLU A 148 -11.46 -14.37 -22.66
C GLU A 148 -12.03 -14.16 -24.07
N SER A 149 -12.96 -15.02 -24.49
CA SER A 149 -13.68 -14.85 -25.76
C SER A 149 -14.52 -13.55 -25.81
N SER A 150 -15.01 -13.08 -24.68
CA SER A 150 -15.79 -11.85 -24.62
C SER A 150 -14.89 -10.61 -24.58
N VAL A 151 -13.81 -10.66 -23.79
CA VAL A 151 -12.85 -9.57 -23.67
C VAL A 151 -12.06 -9.36 -24.96
N SER A 152 -11.72 -10.42 -25.71
CA SER A 152 -11.01 -10.30 -26.99
C SER A 152 -11.74 -9.49 -28.06
N LYS A 153 -13.04 -9.24 -27.87
CA LYS A 153 -13.86 -8.37 -28.75
C LYS A 153 -13.73 -6.89 -28.39
N MET A 154 -13.11 -6.57 -27.26
CA MET A 154 -12.85 -5.20 -26.82
C MET A 154 -11.47 -4.77 -27.29
N GLU A 155 -11.40 -4.19 -28.48
CA GLU A 155 -10.14 -3.82 -29.18
C GLU A 155 -9.30 -2.82 -28.36
N GLU A 156 -9.93 -2.03 -27.47
CA GLU A 156 -9.26 -1.08 -26.59
C GLU A 156 -8.49 -1.72 -25.43
N LEU A 157 -8.76 -2.99 -25.13
CA LEU A 157 -8.11 -3.70 -24.02
C LEU A 157 -6.91 -4.50 -24.48
N LYS A 158 -5.73 -4.14 -24.03
CA LYS A 158 -4.52 -4.91 -24.23
C LYS A 158 -4.21 -5.73 -22.98
N LEU A 159 -4.27 -7.04 -23.07
CA LEU A 159 -3.89 -7.93 -21.96
C LEU A 159 -2.39 -7.78 -21.65
N VAL A 160 -2.09 -7.44 -20.39
CA VAL A 160 -0.71 -7.28 -19.87
C VAL A 160 -0.31 -8.47 -19.00
N GLY A 161 -1.26 -9.01 -18.23
CA GLY A 161 -0.99 -10.14 -17.36
C GLY A 161 -2.23 -10.92 -16.97
N LYS A 162 -2.02 -12.23 -16.73
CA LYS A 162 -3.00 -13.17 -16.17
C LYS A 162 -2.29 -14.02 -15.11
N TYR A 163 -2.85 -14.10 -13.92
CA TYR A 163 -2.28 -14.86 -12.80
C TYR A 163 -3.41 -15.63 -12.08
N GLU A 164 -3.19 -16.90 -11.88
CA GLU A 164 -4.03 -17.74 -11.02
C GLU A 164 -3.43 -17.76 -9.62
N GLU A 165 -4.21 -17.36 -8.61
CA GLU A 165 -3.77 -17.21 -7.23
C GLU A 165 -4.72 -17.94 -6.27
#